data_9edeaf92437c3ebeb8f2a685c9db7a39
#
_entry.id   9edeaf92437c3ebeb8f2a685c9db7a39
#
_cell.length_a   1.000
_cell.length_b   1.000
_cell.length_c   1.000
_cell.angle_alpha   90.00
_cell.angle_beta   90.00
_cell.angle_gamma   90.00
#
_symmetry.space_group_name_H-M   'P 1'
#
loop_
_entity.id
_entity.type
_entity.pdbx_description
1 polymer ?
#
loop_
_entity_poly.entity_id
_entity_poly.type
_entity_poly.pdbx_seq_one_letter_code
_entity_poly.pdbx_strand_id
1 'polypeptide(L)'
;MNYESALEQLLAEVKKNNQLALENEELKESVVQMDRVIGEMKPKVDYCDVILSTTECMTTSQVAQDYGMSAKRFNSMLNHLGIQHRISDQWLLYSKYLGKGYTKTRVNTYKRTNGTEGSKPLTVWTQKGRMFLYEELKRYGVLPSMECEA
;
A
#
# COMPACT_ATOMS: atom_id res chain seq x y z
N MET A 1 -62.15 28.01 12.37
CA MET A 1 -61.00 27.66 11.59
C MET A 1 -60.53 28.81 10.72
N ASN A 2 -59.34 29.25 10.93
CA ASN A 2 -58.80 30.37 10.21
C ASN A 2 -58.02 29.89 9.00
N TYR A 3 -58.26 30.46 7.84
CA TYR A 3 -57.55 30.14 6.60
C TYR A 3 -56.07 30.31 6.73
N GLU A 4 -55.63 31.30 7.49
CA GLU A 4 -54.22 31.58 7.75
C GLU A 4 -53.53 30.42 8.48
N SER A 5 -54.18 29.81 9.46
CA SER A 5 -53.67 28.68 10.22
C SER A 5 -53.49 27.44 9.33
N ALA A 6 -54.44 27.17 8.43
CA ALA A 6 -54.33 26.06 7.50
C ALA A 6 -53.22 26.25 6.49
N LEU A 7 -53.03 27.48 5.99
CA LEU A 7 -51.91 27.83 5.08
C LEU A 7 -50.57 27.72 5.78
N GLU A 8 -50.46 28.14 7.02
CA GLU A 8 -49.22 28.01 7.80
C GLU A 8 -48.84 26.54 8.02
N GLN A 9 -49.81 25.66 8.31
CA GLN A 9 -49.60 24.24 8.44
C GLN A 9 -49.09 23.59 7.14
N LEU A 10 -49.74 23.95 6.01
CA LEU A 10 -49.32 23.48 4.69
C LEU A 10 -47.89 23.91 4.33
N LEU A 11 -47.57 25.17 4.60
CA LEU A 11 -46.21 25.70 4.38
C LEU A 11 -45.17 24.97 5.24
N ALA A 12 -45.51 24.69 6.49
CA ALA A 12 -44.60 23.93 7.37
C ALA A 12 -44.36 22.51 6.88
N GLU A 13 -45.43 21.83 6.37
CA GLU A 13 -45.30 20.50 5.79
C GLU A 13 -44.48 20.49 4.51
N VAL A 14 -44.68 21.46 3.63
CA VAL A 14 -43.88 21.57 2.39
C VAL A 14 -42.41 21.84 2.70
N LYS A 15 -42.11 22.72 3.64
CA LYS A 15 -40.73 22.98 4.07
C LYS A 15 -40.08 21.74 4.66
N LYS A 16 -40.81 20.98 5.48
CA LYS A 16 -40.35 19.76 6.09
C LYS A 16 -40.06 18.69 5.03
N ASN A 17 -40.93 18.52 4.05
CA ASN A 17 -40.74 17.57 2.95
C ASN A 17 -39.56 17.94 2.08
N ASN A 18 -39.34 19.21 1.79
CA ASN A 18 -38.18 19.69 1.03
C ASN A 18 -36.90 19.44 1.80
N GLN A 19 -36.89 19.66 3.10
CA GLN A 19 -35.73 19.40 3.95
C GLN A 19 -35.40 17.92 4.00
N LEU A 20 -36.39 17.03 4.13
CA LEU A 20 -36.19 15.59 4.10
C LEU A 20 -35.65 15.11 2.74
N ALA A 21 -36.13 15.69 1.64
CA ALA A 21 -35.62 15.36 0.31
C ALA A 21 -34.15 15.74 0.15
N LEU A 22 -33.74 16.90 0.65
CA LEU A 22 -32.35 17.33 0.65
C LEU A 22 -31.47 16.43 1.50
N GLU A 23 -31.90 16.07 2.69
CA GLU A 23 -31.20 15.16 3.57
C GLU A 23 -31.00 13.77 2.93
N ASN A 24 -32.04 13.28 2.23
CA ASN A 24 -31.95 12.01 1.50
C ASN A 24 -30.98 12.06 0.35
N GLU A 25 -30.88 13.16 -0.38
CA GLU A 25 -29.90 13.33 -1.44
C GLU A 25 -28.48 13.37 -0.88
N GLU A 26 -28.26 14.11 0.20
CA GLU A 26 -26.96 14.17 0.88
C GLU A 26 -26.53 12.79 1.38
N LEU A 27 -27.44 12.01 1.96
CA LEU A 27 -27.17 10.65 2.41
C LEU A 27 -26.81 9.73 1.25
N LYS A 28 -27.50 9.82 0.13
CA LYS A 28 -27.19 9.03 -1.08
C LYS A 28 -25.83 9.36 -1.63
N GLU A 29 -25.45 10.63 -1.69
CA GLU A 29 -24.12 11.05 -2.13
C GLU A 29 -23.04 10.54 -1.18
N SER A 30 -23.25 10.60 0.14
CA SER A 30 -22.33 10.06 1.13
C SER A 30 -22.12 8.56 0.96
N VAL A 31 -23.18 7.79 0.74
CA VAL A 31 -23.11 6.35 0.51
C VAL A 31 -22.32 6.04 -0.76
N VAL A 32 -22.58 6.76 -1.85
CA VAL A 32 -21.84 6.58 -3.10
C VAL A 32 -20.35 6.88 -2.92
N GLN A 33 -20.02 7.95 -2.19
CA GLN A 33 -18.62 8.30 -1.89
C GLN A 33 -17.93 7.23 -1.04
N MET A 34 -18.63 6.71 -0.01
CA MET A 34 -18.10 5.63 0.82
C MET A 34 -17.84 4.35 0.03
N ASP A 35 -18.76 3.94 -0.83
CA ASP A 35 -18.60 2.78 -1.70
C ASP A 35 -17.41 2.95 -2.64
N ARG A 36 -17.20 4.14 -3.17
CA ARG A 36 -16.07 4.47 -4.03
C ARG A 36 -14.75 4.37 -3.27
N VAL A 37 -14.68 4.93 -2.06
CA VAL A 37 -13.47 4.87 -1.21
C VAL A 37 -13.16 3.42 -0.84
N ILE A 38 -14.15 2.63 -0.46
CA ILE A 38 -13.98 1.20 -0.17
C ILE A 38 -13.45 0.46 -1.40
N GLY A 39 -13.98 0.74 -2.59
CA GLY A 39 -13.51 0.13 -3.83
C GLY A 39 -12.07 0.50 -4.17
N GLU A 40 -11.65 1.74 -3.90
CA GLU A 40 -10.27 2.19 -4.11
C GLU A 40 -9.30 1.59 -3.08
N MET A 41 -9.75 1.37 -1.85
CA MET A 41 -8.94 0.83 -0.76
C MET A 41 -8.81 -0.69 -0.79
N LYS A 42 -9.76 -1.39 -1.39
CA LYS A 42 -9.84 -2.84 -1.37
C LYS A 42 -8.57 -3.54 -1.89
N PRO A 43 -7.98 -3.18 -3.04
CA PRO A 43 -6.73 -3.80 -3.48
C PRO A 43 -5.58 -3.57 -2.50
N LYS A 44 -5.49 -2.38 -1.91
CA LYS A 44 -4.49 -2.05 -0.89
C LYS A 44 -4.63 -2.94 0.34
N VAL A 45 -5.85 -3.14 0.82
CA VAL A 45 -6.14 -4.01 1.97
C VAL A 45 -5.70 -5.44 1.67
N ASP A 46 -6.01 -5.97 0.50
CA ASP A 46 -5.67 -7.33 0.12
C ASP A 46 -4.14 -7.56 0.11
N TYR A 47 -3.36 -6.64 -0.45
CA TYR A 47 -1.91 -6.75 -0.46
C TYR A 47 -1.30 -6.53 0.94
N CYS A 48 -1.81 -5.58 1.69
CA CYS A 48 -1.41 -5.37 3.08
C CYS A 48 -1.67 -6.62 3.94
N ASP A 49 -2.78 -7.29 3.72
CA ASP A 49 -3.10 -8.55 4.40
C ASP A 49 -2.06 -9.62 4.09
N VAL A 50 -1.62 -9.75 2.85
CA VAL A 50 -0.53 -10.66 2.46
C VAL A 50 0.76 -10.32 3.21
N ILE A 51 1.12 -9.03 3.27
CA ILE A 51 2.30 -8.57 4.00
C ILE A 51 2.17 -8.88 5.50
N LEU A 52 1.01 -8.57 6.09
CA LEU A 52 0.77 -8.75 7.52
C LEU A 52 0.68 -10.22 7.93
N SER A 53 0.31 -11.11 7.03
CA SER A 53 0.28 -12.54 7.29
C SER A 53 1.66 -13.17 7.38
N THR A 54 2.70 -12.49 6.88
CA THR A 54 4.08 -12.98 6.84
C THR A 54 4.94 -12.20 7.81
N THR A 55 5.36 -12.83 8.90
CA THR A 55 6.22 -12.21 9.91
C THR A 55 7.70 -12.32 9.58
N GLU A 56 8.07 -13.21 8.68
CA GLU A 56 9.46 -13.43 8.27
C GLU A 56 9.93 -12.38 7.29
N CYS A 57 11.24 -12.12 7.32
CA CYS A 57 11.86 -11.24 6.35
C CYS A 57 11.91 -11.93 4.97
N MET A 58 11.72 -11.16 3.93
CA MET A 58 11.77 -11.65 2.56
C MET A 58 12.99 -11.11 1.81
N THR A 59 13.54 -11.93 0.94
CA THR A 59 14.62 -11.49 0.04
C THR A 59 14.07 -10.54 -1.02
N THR A 60 14.96 -9.74 -1.60
CA THR A 60 14.57 -8.83 -2.70
C THR A 60 13.97 -9.60 -3.87
N SER A 61 14.47 -10.81 -4.16
CA SER A 61 13.91 -11.65 -5.23
C SER A 61 12.45 -12.01 -4.96
N GLN A 62 12.13 -12.35 -3.72
CA GLN A 62 10.76 -12.67 -3.32
C GLN A 62 9.84 -11.45 -3.42
N VAL A 63 10.30 -10.31 -2.95
CA VAL A 63 9.53 -9.06 -3.05
C VAL A 63 9.34 -8.66 -4.51
N ALA A 64 10.41 -8.78 -5.33
CA ALA A 64 10.34 -8.46 -6.75
C ALA A 64 9.31 -9.33 -7.50
N GLN A 65 9.17 -10.58 -7.12
CA GLN A 65 8.15 -11.46 -7.69
C GLN A 65 6.74 -10.93 -7.49
N ASP A 66 6.46 -10.36 -6.33
CA ASP A 66 5.15 -9.76 -6.05
C ASP A 66 4.82 -8.62 -7.03
N TYR A 67 5.85 -7.98 -7.57
CA TYR A 67 5.72 -6.91 -8.57
C TYR A 67 5.92 -7.40 -10.01
N GLY A 68 6.07 -8.70 -10.21
CA GLY A 68 6.29 -9.26 -11.54
C GLY A 68 7.64 -8.91 -12.16
N MET A 69 8.65 -8.66 -11.35
CA MET A 69 9.98 -8.25 -11.80
C MET A 69 11.06 -9.21 -11.33
N SER A 70 12.20 -9.23 -12.04
CA SER A 70 13.39 -9.88 -11.53
C SER A 70 14.02 -9.03 -10.43
N ALA A 71 14.81 -9.67 -9.55
CA ALA A 71 15.53 -8.97 -8.51
C ALA A 71 16.44 -7.85 -9.07
N LYS A 72 17.10 -8.12 -10.16
CA LYS A 72 17.97 -7.15 -10.83
C LYS A 72 17.21 -5.90 -11.27
N ARG A 73 16.08 -6.10 -11.91
CA ARG A 73 15.23 -5.01 -12.38
C ARG A 73 14.65 -4.22 -11.20
N PHE A 74 14.19 -4.92 -10.19
CA PHE A 74 13.64 -4.32 -8.98
C PHE A 74 14.67 -3.48 -8.24
N ASN A 75 15.87 -4.03 -8.03
CA ASN A 75 16.98 -3.30 -7.41
C ASN A 75 17.37 -2.03 -8.21
N SER A 76 17.44 -2.14 -9.53
CA SER A 76 17.72 -0.99 -10.39
C SER A 76 16.66 0.09 -10.29
N MET A 77 15.40 -0.31 -10.22
CA MET A 77 14.28 0.62 -10.04
C MET A 77 14.38 1.34 -8.69
N LEU A 78 14.63 0.61 -7.61
CA LEU A 78 14.78 1.22 -6.28
C LEU A 78 15.98 2.15 -6.21
N ASN A 79 17.07 1.82 -6.88
CA ASN A 79 18.22 2.70 -6.99
C ASN A 79 17.87 3.99 -7.74
N HIS A 80 17.18 3.87 -8.86
CA HIS A 80 16.74 5.01 -9.64
C HIS A 80 15.82 5.95 -8.87
N LEU A 81 14.98 5.38 -8.00
CA LEU A 81 14.08 6.14 -7.14
C LEU A 81 14.77 6.74 -5.91
N GLY A 82 16.06 6.46 -5.71
CA GLY A 82 16.83 6.99 -4.58
C GLY A 82 16.54 6.30 -3.25
N ILE A 83 16.08 5.06 -3.28
CA ILE A 83 15.76 4.30 -2.07
C ILE A 83 16.98 3.53 -1.57
N GLN A 84 17.72 2.90 -2.48
CA GLN A 84 18.88 2.09 -2.13
C GLN A 84 20.02 2.27 -3.13
N HIS A 85 21.22 1.87 -2.71
CA HIS A 85 22.41 1.91 -3.55
C HIS A 85 23.26 0.67 -3.28
N ARG A 86 24.13 0.34 -4.21
CA ARG A 86 24.99 -0.85 -4.13
C ARG A 86 26.35 -0.50 -3.56
N ILE A 87 26.76 -1.23 -2.52
CA ILE A 87 28.07 -1.14 -1.91
C ILE A 87 28.61 -2.55 -1.74
N SER A 88 29.80 -2.83 -2.29
CA SER A 88 30.51 -4.12 -2.13
C SER A 88 29.60 -5.34 -2.35
N ASP A 89 28.89 -5.35 -3.45
CA ASP A 89 27.95 -6.42 -3.85
C ASP A 89 26.71 -6.58 -2.96
N GLN A 90 26.46 -5.64 -2.08
CA GLN A 90 25.23 -5.60 -1.27
C GLN A 90 24.43 -4.34 -1.56
N TRP A 91 23.11 -4.50 -1.60
CA TRP A 91 22.19 -3.37 -1.70
C TRP A 91 21.88 -2.85 -0.31
N LEU A 92 22.11 -1.56 -0.08
CA LEU A 92 21.86 -0.89 1.19
C LEU A 92 20.97 0.33 0.98
N LEU A 93 20.15 0.64 1.98
CA LEU A 93 19.31 1.83 1.94
C LEU A 93 20.16 3.11 2.04
N TYR A 94 19.71 4.17 1.39
CA TYR A 94 20.28 5.50 1.63
C TYR A 94 20.03 5.95 3.07
N SER A 95 20.88 6.82 3.58
CA SER A 95 20.84 7.30 4.97
C SER A 95 19.47 7.84 5.38
N LYS A 96 18.71 8.38 4.44
CA LYS A 96 17.35 8.86 4.64
C LYS A 96 16.41 7.79 5.21
N TYR A 97 16.63 6.54 4.85
CA TYR A 97 15.79 5.41 5.23
C TYR A 97 16.43 4.48 6.26
N LEU A 98 17.67 4.74 6.64
CA LEU A 98 18.36 3.93 7.64
C LEU A 98 17.75 4.10 9.03
N GLY A 99 17.87 3.07 9.85
CA GLY A 99 17.42 3.09 11.24
C GLY A 99 15.91 2.99 11.46
N LYS A 100 15.14 2.79 10.38
CA LYS A 100 13.68 2.67 10.45
C LYS A 100 13.17 1.23 10.51
N GLY A 101 14.08 0.26 10.44
CA GLY A 101 13.72 -1.15 10.52
C GLY A 101 13.14 -1.73 9.24
N TYR A 102 13.42 -1.13 8.08
CA TYR A 102 12.90 -1.60 6.79
C TYR A 102 13.64 -2.82 6.26
N THR A 103 14.93 -2.92 6.54
CA THR A 103 15.77 -4.01 6.06
C THR A 103 16.60 -4.59 7.19
N LYS A 104 17.04 -5.84 6.99
CA LYS A 104 18.01 -6.51 7.83
C LYS A 104 19.05 -7.17 6.94
N THR A 105 20.23 -7.43 7.48
CA THR A 105 21.25 -8.19 6.78
C THR A 105 21.20 -9.64 7.26
N ARG A 106 21.04 -10.56 6.31
CA ARG A 106 21.10 -11.99 6.57
C ARG A 106 22.40 -12.51 5.97
N VAL A 107 23.11 -13.33 6.70
CA VAL A 107 24.34 -13.95 6.21
C VAL A 107 24.01 -15.34 5.70
N ASN A 108 24.19 -15.55 4.40
CA ASN A 108 24.04 -16.86 3.79
C ASN A 108 25.40 -17.55 3.70
N THR A 109 25.47 -18.76 4.21
CA THR A 109 26.66 -19.59 4.09
C THR A 109 26.53 -20.51 2.88
N TYR A 110 27.61 -20.67 2.14
CA TYR A 110 27.65 -21.56 0.99
C TYR A 110 28.97 -22.33 0.98
N LYS A 111 28.96 -23.52 0.41
CA LYS A 111 30.16 -24.33 0.24
C LYS A 111 30.80 -23.98 -1.09
N ARG A 112 32.11 -23.67 -1.03
CA ARG A 112 32.92 -23.45 -2.23
C ARG A 112 33.30 -24.79 -2.85
N THR A 113 33.69 -24.75 -4.12
CA THR A 113 34.15 -25.94 -4.85
C THR A 113 35.37 -26.61 -4.24
N ASN A 114 36.17 -25.86 -3.46
CA ASN A 114 37.34 -26.37 -2.76
C ASN A 114 37.05 -26.95 -1.36
N GLY A 115 35.75 -27.05 -0.97
CA GLY A 115 35.32 -27.59 0.32
C GLY A 115 35.28 -26.60 1.46
N THR A 116 35.75 -25.37 1.26
CA THR A 116 35.68 -24.32 2.30
C THR A 116 34.31 -23.66 2.31
N GLU A 117 33.87 -23.20 3.48
CA GLU A 117 32.65 -22.44 3.61
C GLU A 117 32.89 -20.95 3.35
N GLY A 118 32.01 -20.35 2.57
CA GLY A 118 31.98 -18.92 2.36
C GLY A 118 30.67 -18.33 2.93
N SER A 119 30.71 -17.05 3.25
CA SER A 119 29.51 -16.34 3.69
C SER A 119 29.31 -15.10 2.82
N LYS A 120 28.05 -14.81 2.49
CA LYS A 120 27.70 -13.62 1.71
C LYS A 120 26.56 -12.90 2.43
N PRO A 121 26.72 -11.60 2.74
CA PRO A 121 25.63 -10.84 3.32
C PRO A 121 24.55 -10.59 2.26
N LEU A 122 23.30 -10.71 2.67
CA LEU A 122 22.14 -10.49 1.82
C LEU A 122 21.18 -9.56 2.54
N THR A 123 20.74 -8.52 1.87
CA THR A 123 19.70 -7.63 2.39
C THR A 123 18.34 -8.28 2.25
N VAL A 124 17.62 -8.36 3.34
CA VAL A 124 16.24 -8.86 3.36
C VAL A 124 15.30 -7.76 3.86
N TRP A 125 14.09 -7.80 3.38
CA TRP A 125 13.07 -6.81 3.72
C TRP A 125 12.19 -7.30 4.85
N THR A 126 12.04 -6.47 5.87
CA THR A 126 11.12 -6.75 6.98
C THR A 126 9.68 -6.50 6.54
N GLN A 127 8.73 -6.94 7.35
CA GLN A 127 7.32 -6.62 7.14
C GLN A 127 7.10 -5.11 7.01
N LYS A 128 7.70 -4.33 7.88
CA LYS A 128 7.66 -2.86 7.86
C LYS A 128 8.29 -2.30 6.57
N GLY A 129 9.40 -2.89 6.12
CA GLY A 129 10.05 -2.51 4.87
C GLY A 129 9.21 -2.78 3.64
N ARG A 130 8.48 -3.90 3.62
CA ARG A 130 7.57 -4.23 2.53
C ARG A 130 6.40 -3.24 2.45
N MET A 131 5.86 -2.84 3.59
CA MET A 131 4.82 -1.79 3.65
C MET A 131 5.35 -0.46 3.13
N PHE A 132 6.56 -0.09 3.52
CA PHE A 132 7.23 1.11 3.03
C PHE A 132 7.39 1.07 1.50
N LEU A 133 7.89 -0.03 0.97
CA LEU A 133 8.05 -0.20 -0.48
C LEU A 133 6.72 -0.11 -1.21
N TYR A 134 5.68 -0.71 -0.66
CA TYR A 134 4.35 -0.66 -1.26
C TYR A 134 3.87 0.79 -1.41
N GLU A 135 3.98 1.58 -0.35
CA GLU A 135 3.55 2.98 -0.36
C GLU A 135 4.41 3.85 -1.28
N GLU A 136 5.73 3.69 -1.23
CA GLU A 136 6.65 4.45 -2.09
C GLU A 136 6.46 4.12 -3.57
N LEU A 137 6.38 2.84 -3.91
CA LEU A 137 6.19 2.42 -5.30
C LEU A 137 4.83 2.83 -5.85
N LYS A 138 3.81 2.83 -5.01
CA LYS A 138 2.48 3.31 -5.38
C LYS A 138 2.50 4.78 -5.80
N ARG A 139 3.31 5.60 -5.14
CA ARG A 139 3.48 7.02 -5.49
C ARG A 139 4.04 7.22 -6.89
N TYR A 140 4.82 6.26 -7.39
CA TYR A 140 5.39 6.27 -8.75
C TYR A 140 4.57 5.45 -9.74
N GLY A 141 3.39 5.01 -9.34
CA GLY A 141 2.50 4.25 -10.21
C GLY A 141 2.86 2.77 -10.37
N VAL A 142 3.73 2.25 -9.51
CA VAL A 142 4.11 0.83 -9.52
C VAL A 142 3.31 0.09 -8.46
N LEU A 143 2.52 -0.88 -8.91
CA LEU A 143 1.64 -1.68 -8.04
C LEU A 143 2.03 -3.15 -8.10
N PRO A 144 1.77 -3.93 -7.00
CA PRO A 144 1.94 -5.36 -7.02
C PRO A 144 1.08 -6.02 -8.12
N SER A 145 1.54 -7.13 -8.67
CA SER A 145 0.84 -7.83 -9.75
C SER A 145 -0.59 -8.20 -9.37
N MET A 146 -0.84 -8.56 -8.12
CA MET A 146 -2.18 -8.89 -7.64
C MET A 146 -3.14 -7.70 -7.68
N GLU A 147 -2.64 -6.48 -7.66
CA GLU A 147 -3.44 -5.26 -7.75
C GLU A 147 -3.56 -4.72 -9.18
N CYS A 148 -2.70 -5.19 -10.09
CA CYS A 148 -2.73 -4.80 -11.50
C CYS A 148 -3.74 -5.61 -12.32
N GLU A 149 -4.25 -6.71 -11.78
CA GLU A 149 -5.27 -7.51 -12.43
C GLU A 149 -6.63 -6.81 -12.30
N ALA A 150 -7.04 -6.23 -13.37
CA ALA A 150 -8.35 -5.61 -13.45
C ALA A 150 -9.42 -6.64 -13.79
#